data_4506e42054dc6e14e8d8a05316fe7580
#
_entry.id   4506e42054dc6e14e8d8a05316fe7580
#
_cell.length_a   1.000
_cell.length_b   1.000
_cell.length_c   1.000
_cell.angle_alpha   90.00
_cell.angle_beta   90.00
_cell.angle_gamma   90.00
#
_symmetry.space_group_name_H-M   'P 1'
#
loop_
_entity.id
_entity.type
_entity.pdbx_description
1 polymer ?
#
loop_
_entity_poly.entity_id
_entity_poly.type
_entity_poly.pdbx_seq_one_letter_code
_entity_poly.pdbx_strand_id
1 'polypeptide(L)'
;MSTTDEVLAAARHLVQAFGRHDTAAYFGCFAPDATFIFYTTAARLASRDEYQRLWRQWEHQDDFRVQSCTSARPVVQDLGDAAVFSHDVTTVTRTRAGEQAVSERETIVFRRDGDRWAAVHEHLSPYPEPAAPSSDAGQP
;
A
#
# COMPACT_ATOMS: atom_id res chain seq x y z
N MET A 1 18.82 4.11 15.83
CA MET A 1 17.40 4.17 15.46
C MET A 1 16.70 2.94 16.02
N SER A 2 15.52 3.11 16.55
CA SER A 2 14.70 2.00 17.01
C SER A 2 14.13 1.23 15.81
N THR A 3 13.67 0.00 16.05
CA THR A 3 12.95 -0.77 15.04
C THR A 3 11.76 0.01 14.49
N THR A 4 10.99 0.65 15.35
CA THR A 4 9.86 1.49 14.93
C THR A 4 10.31 2.58 13.97
N ASP A 5 11.39 3.28 14.27
CA ASP A 5 11.92 4.33 13.39
C ASP A 5 12.38 3.78 12.04
N GLU A 6 13.02 2.61 12.05
CA GLU A 6 13.48 1.96 10.82
C GLU A 6 12.31 1.55 9.94
N VAL A 7 11.27 0.97 10.54
CA VAL A 7 10.08 0.56 9.80
C VAL A 7 9.32 1.77 9.26
N LEU A 8 9.19 2.83 10.04
CA LEU A 8 8.59 4.08 9.56
C LEU A 8 9.36 4.65 8.37
N ALA A 9 10.69 4.59 8.40
CA ALA A 9 11.51 5.04 7.28
C ALA A 9 11.30 4.18 6.04
N ALA A 10 11.25 2.85 6.20
CA ALA A 10 10.98 1.93 5.10
C ALA A 10 9.59 2.18 4.50
N ALA A 11 8.58 2.37 5.33
CA ALA A 11 7.22 2.67 4.88
C ALA A 11 7.16 4.00 4.13
N ARG A 12 7.85 5.03 4.62
CA ARG A 12 7.91 6.34 3.98
C ARG A 12 8.55 6.24 2.60
N HIS A 13 9.63 5.48 2.48
CA HIS A 13 10.29 5.25 1.21
C HIS A 13 9.35 4.56 0.20
N LEU A 14 8.63 3.54 0.65
CA LEU A 14 7.67 2.82 -0.17
C LEU A 14 6.56 3.74 -0.66
N VAL A 15 5.97 4.55 0.23
CA VAL A 15 4.90 5.50 -0.10
C VAL A 15 5.40 6.54 -1.10
N GLN A 16 6.61 7.07 -0.90
CA GLN A 16 7.18 8.07 -1.81
C GLN A 16 7.43 7.48 -3.20
N ALA A 17 7.98 6.26 -3.28
CA ALA A 17 8.22 5.60 -4.56
C ALA A 17 6.90 5.36 -5.31
N PHE A 18 5.88 4.88 -4.60
CA PHE A 18 4.54 4.69 -5.16
C PHE A 18 3.96 6.01 -5.64
N GLY A 19 4.03 7.06 -4.82
CA GLY A 19 3.47 8.38 -5.14
C GLY A 19 4.11 9.06 -6.35
N ARG A 20 5.35 8.70 -6.67
CA ARG A 20 6.05 9.20 -7.85
C ARG A 20 5.89 8.30 -9.07
N HIS A 21 5.17 7.22 -8.93
CA HIS A 21 5.09 6.19 -9.97
C HIS A 21 6.49 5.68 -10.36
N ASP A 22 7.38 5.61 -9.39
CA ASP A 22 8.73 5.07 -9.59
C ASP A 22 8.66 3.56 -9.45
N THR A 23 8.34 2.90 -10.56
CA THR A 23 8.06 1.47 -10.60
C THR A 23 9.20 0.63 -10.03
N ALA A 24 10.43 0.91 -10.43
CA ALA A 24 11.58 0.15 -9.98
C ALA A 24 11.81 0.30 -8.47
N ALA A 25 11.77 1.52 -7.95
CA ALA A 25 11.96 1.78 -6.53
C ALA A 25 10.82 1.19 -5.70
N TYR A 26 9.58 1.32 -6.20
CA TYR A 26 8.40 0.79 -5.50
C TYR A 26 8.47 -0.73 -5.36
N PHE A 27 8.64 -1.44 -6.45
CA PHE A 27 8.72 -2.90 -6.41
C PHE A 27 9.97 -3.40 -5.70
N GLY A 28 11.05 -2.62 -5.70
CA GLY A 28 12.24 -2.92 -4.93
C GLY A 28 12.03 -2.92 -3.42
N CYS A 29 10.94 -2.33 -2.92
CA CYS A 29 10.60 -2.37 -1.51
C CYS A 29 10.03 -3.71 -1.07
N PHE A 30 9.58 -4.55 -2.00
CA PHE A 30 8.93 -5.82 -1.70
C PHE A 30 9.87 -6.99 -1.87
N ALA A 31 9.74 -7.98 -1.00
CA ALA A 31 10.42 -9.25 -1.17
C ALA A 31 9.80 -10.02 -2.35
N PRO A 32 10.56 -10.91 -3.01
CA PRO A 32 10.02 -11.68 -4.13
C PRO A 32 8.80 -12.53 -3.77
N ASP A 33 8.71 -13.00 -2.54
CA ASP A 33 7.61 -13.82 -2.03
C ASP A 33 6.47 -12.99 -1.41
N ALA A 34 6.47 -11.69 -1.58
CA ALA A 34 5.42 -10.82 -1.04
C ALA A 34 4.06 -11.19 -1.61
N THR A 35 3.03 -11.08 -0.78
CA THR A 35 1.64 -11.35 -1.17
C THR A 35 0.79 -10.10 -1.00
N PHE A 36 -0.31 -10.02 -1.76
CA PHE A 36 -1.12 -8.80 -1.80
C PHE A 36 -2.60 -9.16 -1.83
N ILE A 37 -3.38 -8.40 -1.06
CA ILE A 37 -4.85 -8.49 -1.08
C ILE A 37 -5.38 -7.09 -1.38
N PHE A 38 -5.96 -6.92 -2.56
CA PHE A 38 -6.57 -5.67 -2.98
C PHE A 38 -8.06 -5.88 -3.19
N TYR A 39 -8.89 -5.04 -2.59
CA TYR A 39 -10.35 -5.18 -2.73
C TYR A 39 -10.81 -4.92 -4.17
N THR A 40 -9.95 -4.29 -4.99
CA THR A 40 -10.23 -4.02 -6.39
C THR A 40 -9.83 -5.19 -7.31
N THR A 41 -9.24 -6.25 -6.77
CA THR A 41 -8.75 -7.40 -7.52
C THR A 41 -9.34 -8.65 -6.88
N ALA A 42 -10.00 -9.48 -7.67
CA ALA A 42 -10.74 -10.64 -7.16
C ALA A 42 -9.83 -11.69 -6.52
N ALA A 43 -8.66 -11.92 -7.09
CA ALA A 43 -7.74 -12.94 -6.60
C ALA A 43 -6.63 -12.30 -5.76
N ARG A 44 -6.19 -13.03 -4.72
CA ARG A 44 -4.98 -12.67 -4.00
C ARG A 44 -3.77 -12.83 -4.93
N LEU A 45 -2.86 -11.86 -4.89
CA LEU A 45 -1.61 -11.95 -5.63
C LEU A 45 -0.58 -12.68 -4.77
N ALA A 46 0.03 -13.72 -5.33
CA ALA A 46 0.85 -14.66 -4.57
C ALA A 46 2.35 -14.34 -4.63
N SER A 47 2.76 -13.34 -5.41
CA SER A 47 4.16 -12.97 -5.53
C SER A 47 4.30 -11.53 -6.01
N ARG A 48 5.49 -10.97 -5.82
CA ARG A 48 5.83 -9.66 -6.35
C ARG A 48 5.69 -9.64 -7.89
N ASP A 49 6.10 -10.71 -8.56
CA ASP A 49 6.01 -10.79 -10.02
C ASP A 49 4.57 -10.73 -10.52
N GLU A 50 3.64 -11.37 -9.80
CA GLU A 50 2.22 -11.28 -10.16
C GLU A 50 1.72 -9.84 -10.08
N TYR A 51 2.09 -9.12 -9.03
CA TYR A 51 1.71 -7.71 -8.90
C TYR A 51 2.36 -6.86 -9.98
N GLN A 52 3.64 -7.08 -10.29
CA GLN A 52 4.31 -6.33 -11.35
C GLN A 52 3.65 -6.56 -12.71
N ARG A 53 3.21 -7.77 -13.01
CA ARG A 53 2.49 -8.05 -14.25
C ARG A 53 1.17 -7.31 -14.32
N LEU A 54 0.42 -7.31 -13.21
CA LEU A 54 -0.84 -6.57 -13.12
C LEU A 54 -0.61 -5.06 -13.28
N TRP A 55 0.42 -4.52 -12.65
CA TRP A 55 0.80 -3.11 -12.75
C TRP A 55 1.09 -2.73 -14.20
N ARG A 56 1.90 -3.52 -14.92
CA ARG A 56 2.19 -3.28 -16.34
C ARG A 56 0.94 -3.36 -17.20
N GLN A 57 0.03 -4.25 -16.85
CA GLN A 57 -1.25 -4.37 -17.55
C GLN A 57 -2.07 -3.09 -17.38
N TRP A 58 -2.14 -2.55 -16.17
CA TRP A 58 -2.81 -1.27 -15.93
C TRP A 58 -2.18 -0.15 -16.73
N GLU A 59 -0.86 -0.07 -16.73
CA GLU A 59 -0.14 0.96 -17.51
C GLU A 59 -0.45 0.84 -19.00
N HIS A 60 -0.47 -0.36 -19.51
CA HIS A 60 -0.65 -0.63 -20.93
C HIS A 60 -2.10 -0.42 -21.40
N GLN A 61 -3.06 -0.92 -20.62
CA GLN A 61 -4.47 -0.92 -21.01
C GLN A 61 -5.18 0.35 -20.65
N ASP A 62 -4.81 0.97 -19.52
CA ASP A 62 -5.55 2.11 -18.97
C ASP A 62 -4.72 3.38 -18.87
N ASP A 63 -3.49 3.40 -19.35
CA ASP A 63 -2.55 4.52 -19.13
C ASP A 63 -2.45 4.87 -17.63
N PHE A 64 -2.47 3.85 -16.79
CA PHE A 64 -2.44 4.02 -15.34
C PHE A 64 -1.17 4.73 -14.89
N ARG A 65 -1.34 5.74 -14.04
CA ARG A 65 -0.22 6.45 -13.42
C ARG A 65 -0.63 6.95 -12.05
N VAL A 66 0.24 6.72 -11.07
CA VAL A 66 0.07 7.32 -9.74
C VAL A 66 0.57 8.75 -9.81
N GLN A 67 -0.25 9.71 -9.37
CA GLN A 67 0.09 11.12 -9.33
C GLN A 67 0.63 11.53 -7.98
N SER A 68 0.04 11.02 -6.90
CA SER A 68 0.47 11.33 -5.54
C SER A 68 -0.03 10.27 -4.57
N CYS A 69 0.62 10.18 -3.42
CA CYS A 69 0.20 9.30 -2.35
C CYS A 69 0.57 9.97 -1.02
N THR A 70 -0.43 10.12 -0.15
CA THR A 70 -0.26 10.79 1.14
C THR A 70 -0.64 9.83 2.26
N SER A 71 0.27 9.69 3.23
CA SER A 71 0.09 8.83 4.41
C SER A 71 -0.37 9.66 5.60
N ALA A 72 -1.25 9.10 6.40
CA ALA A 72 -1.71 9.70 7.67
C ALA A 72 -1.88 8.63 8.72
N ARG A 73 -1.71 9.02 9.98
CA ARG A 73 -1.92 8.18 11.17
C ARG A 73 -1.15 6.85 11.11
N PRO A 74 0.17 6.89 10.89
CA PRO A 74 0.96 5.66 10.83
C PRO A 74 1.10 5.01 12.20
N VAL A 75 1.00 3.69 12.25
CA VAL A 75 1.19 2.88 13.45
C VAL A 75 2.10 1.72 13.12
N VAL A 76 3.08 1.45 13.98
CA VAL A 76 3.98 0.30 13.85
C VAL A 76 3.81 -0.60 15.07
N GLN A 77 3.61 -1.89 14.80
CA GLN A 77 3.71 -2.93 15.82
C GLN A 77 5.02 -3.67 15.61
N ASP A 78 5.92 -3.55 16.57
CA ASP A 78 7.24 -4.17 16.54
C ASP A 78 7.13 -5.61 17.04
N LEU A 79 7.43 -6.58 16.19
CA LEU A 79 7.36 -8.00 16.51
C LEU A 79 8.75 -8.66 16.46
N GLY A 80 9.81 -7.87 16.59
CA GLY A 80 11.19 -8.35 16.53
C GLY A 80 11.73 -8.28 15.10
N ASP A 81 11.82 -9.41 14.44
CA ASP A 81 12.31 -9.48 13.04
C ASP A 81 11.20 -9.23 12.01
N ALA A 82 10.00 -8.96 12.48
CA ALA A 82 8.87 -8.56 11.66
C ALA A 82 8.18 -7.37 12.30
N ALA A 83 7.42 -6.63 11.51
CA ALA A 83 6.63 -5.51 12.01
C ALA A 83 5.38 -5.37 11.18
N VAL A 84 4.30 -4.94 11.83
CA VAL A 84 3.05 -4.61 11.14
C VAL A 84 2.93 -3.09 11.12
N PHE A 85 2.87 -2.54 9.91
CA PHE A 85 2.66 -1.12 9.70
C PHE A 85 1.23 -0.92 9.18
N SER A 86 0.53 0.03 9.74
CA SER A 86 -0.78 0.42 9.22
C SER A 86 -0.90 1.93 9.17
N HIS A 87 -1.65 2.41 8.19
CA HIS A 87 -1.91 3.84 8.04
C HIS A 87 -3.17 4.07 7.21
N ASP A 88 -3.60 5.31 7.20
CA ASP A 88 -4.60 5.78 6.23
C ASP A 88 -3.85 6.39 5.07
N VAL A 89 -4.32 6.13 3.86
CA VAL A 89 -3.62 6.57 2.65
C VAL A 89 -4.61 7.18 1.67
N THR A 90 -4.21 8.29 1.05
CA THR A 90 -4.97 8.91 -0.03
C THR A 90 -4.09 8.93 -1.27
N THR A 91 -4.58 8.30 -2.33
CA THR A 91 -3.85 8.17 -3.58
C THR A 91 -4.62 8.88 -4.68
N VAL A 92 -3.91 9.67 -5.48
CA VAL A 92 -4.45 10.25 -6.70
C VAL A 92 -3.84 9.50 -7.86
N THR A 93 -4.70 8.92 -8.69
CA THR A 93 -4.27 8.16 -9.87
C THR A 93 -4.89 8.79 -11.12
N ARG A 94 -4.25 8.53 -12.24
CA ARG A 94 -4.76 8.90 -13.56
C ARG A 94 -4.85 7.65 -14.42
N THR A 95 -5.96 7.53 -15.15
CA THR A 95 -6.16 6.52 -16.18
C THR A 95 -6.75 7.19 -17.41
N ARG A 96 -7.13 6.41 -18.42
CA ARG A 96 -7.84 6.94 -19.60
C ARG A 96 -9.17 7.58 -19.23
N ALA A 97 -9.78 7.13 -18.11
CA ALA A 97 -11.05 7.68 -17.61
C ALA A 97 -10.88 9.03 -16.90
N GLY A 98 -9.64 9.45 -16.63
CA GLY A 98 -9.33 10.70 -15.96
C GLY A 98 -8.65 10.48 -14.61
N GLU A 99 -8.67 11.53 -13.80
CA GLU A 99 -8.01 11.55 -12.50
C GLU A 99 -9.00 11.15 -11.41
N GLN A 100 -8.52 10.39 -10.43
CA GLN A 100 -9.35 9.91 -9.32
C GLN A 100 -8.57 9.96 -8.03
N ALA A 101 -9.20 10.44 -6.95
CA ALA A 101 -8.63 10.39 -5.60
C ALA A 101 -9.36 9.31 -4.80
N VAL A 102 -8.61 8.45 -4.13
CA VAL A 102 -9.15 7.34 -3.36
C VAL A 102 -8.51 7.32 -1.98
N SER A 103 -9.33 7.21 -0.94
CA SER A 103 -8.87 7.05 0.44
C SER A 103 -9.04 5.61 0.87
N GLU A 104 -8.02 5.06 1.51
CA GLU A 104 -7.96 3.65 1.86
C GLU A 104 -7.28 3.47 3.21
N ARG A 105 -7.50 2.31 3.82
CA ARG A 105 -6.69 1.81 4.93
C ARG A 105 -5.75 0.77 4.39
N GLU A 106 -4.51 0.83 4.82
CA GLU A 106 -3.49 -0.08 4.33
C GLU A 106 -2.73 -0.70 5.48
N THR A 107 -2.50 -2.00 5.40
CA THR A 107 -1.61 -2.73 6.29
C THR A 107 -0.48 -3.31 5.47
N ILE A 108 0.75 -3.08 5.91
CA ILE A 108 1.95 -3.64 5.29
C ILE A 108 2.71 -4.39 6.37
N VAL A 109 3.04 -5.65 6.09
CA VAL A 109 3.91 -6.44 6.95
C VAL A 109 5.32 -6.33 6.41
N PHE A 110 6.25 -5.93 7.28
CA PHE A 110 7.67 -5.83 6.97
C PHE A 110 8.42 -6.96 7.66
N ARG A 111 9.45 -7.47 7.01
CA ARG A 111 10.36 -8.47 7.55
C ARG A 111 11.79 -7.93 7.48
N ARG A 112 12.53 -8.13 8.56
CA ARG A 112 13.96 -7.75 8.57
C ARG A 112 14.71 -8.65 7.59
N ASP A 113 15.51 -8.02 6.76
CA ASP A 113 16.34 -8.67 5.75
C ASP A 113 17.73 -8.02 5.81
N GLY A 114 18.59 -8.57 6.65
CA GLY A 114 19.88 -7.96 6.95
C GLY A 114 19.71 -6.63 7.67
N ASP A 115 20.19 -5.55 7.08
CA ASP A 115 20.10 -4.20 7.64
C ASP A 115 18.91 -3.39 7.05
N ARG A 116 18.06 -4.05 6.25
CA ARG A 116 16.88 -3.40 5.65
C ARG A 116 15.59 -4.10 6.09
N TRP A 117 14.48 -3.44 5.84
CA TRP A 117 13.14 -3.97 6.05
C TRP A 117 12.45 -4.13 4.70
N ALA A 118 12.05 -5.35 4.36
CA ALA A 118 11.36 -5.66 3.11
C ALA A 118 9.89 -5.86 3.39
N ALA A 119 9.03 -5.29 2.54
CA ALA A 119 7.59 -5.53 2.61
C ALA A 119 7.29 -6.94 2.10
N VAL A 120 6.53 -7.72 2.87
CA VAL A 120 6.18 -9.10 2.53
C VAL A 120 4.69 -9.31 2.37
N HIS A 121 3.86 -8.34 2.75
CA HIS A 121 2.42 -8.41 2.57
C HIS A 121 1.84 -7.01 2.57
N GLU A 122 0.86 -6.79 1.70
CA GLU A 122 0.10 -5.55 1.66
C GLU A 122 -1.38 -5.89 1.55
N HIS A 123 -2.21 -5.24 2.36
CA HIS A 123 -3.65 -5.43 2.35
C HIS A 123 -4.30 -4.05 2.35
N LEU A 124 -5.17 -3.81 1.37
CA LEU A 124 -5.93 -2.58 1.23
C LEU A 124 -7.40 -2.82 1.52
N SER A 125 -8.03 -1.87 2.19
CA SER A 125 -9.48 -1.81 2.32
C SER A 125 -9.95 -0.39 2.07
N PRO A 126 -11.18 -0.18 1.56
CA PRO A 126 -11.69 1.17 1.37
C PRO A 126 -11.86 1.86 2.70
N TYR A 127 -11.57 3.17 2.73
CA TYR A 127 -11.84 3.97 3.90
C TYR A 127 -13.36 4.05 4.08
N PRO A 128 -13.88 3.82 5.29
CA PRO A 128 -15.32 3.81 5.46
C PRO A 128 -15.90 5.21 5.21
N GLU A 129 -17.01 5.26 4.50
CA GLU A 129 -17.75 6.48 4.31
C GLU A 129 -18.24 7.00 5.66
N PRO A 130 -18.24 8.33 5.88
CA PRO A 130 -18.87 8.88 7.08
C PRO A 130 -20.31 8.39 7.16
N ALA A 131 -20.73 7.93 8.35
CA ALA A 131 -22.10 7.51 8.55
C ALA A 131 -23.03 8.67 8.15
N ALA A 132 -24.06 8.37 7.33
CA ALA A 132 -25.11 9.34 7.08
C ALA A 132 -25.72 9.73 8.42
N PRO A 133 -26.19 10.97 8.60
CA PRO A 133 -26.78 11.42 9.87
C PRO A 133 -28.15 10.77 10.11
N SER A 134 -28.29 9.49 9.80
CA SER A 134 -29.45 8.69 10.09
C SER A 134 -29.10 7.73 11.21
N SER A 135 -30.12 7.09 11.74
CA SER A 135 -30.10 6.31 12.95
C SER A 135 -29.31 5.01 12.91
N ASP A 136 -28.45 4.78 11.92
CA ASP A 136 -27.69 3.53 11.84
C ASP A 136 -26.37 3.58 12.56
N ALA A 137 -26.26 4.43 13.56
CA ALA A 137 -25.13 4.48 14.44
C ALA A 137 -24.97 3.11 15.13
N GLY A 138 -23.79 2.50 15.01
CA GLY A 138 -23.52 1.23 15.62
C GLY A 138 -23.47 0.04 14.68
N GLN A 139 -23.64 0.26 13.39
CA GLN A 139 -23.36 -0.77 12.40
C GLN A 139 -21.85 -1.00 12.33
N PRO A 140 -21.40 -2.25 12.38
CA PRO A 140 -19.96 -2.55 12.27
C PRO A 140 -19.40 -2.25 10.89
#